data_d02e9fd21065f0bc31ddb15dc5b4f7d0
#
_entry.id   d02e9fd21065f0bc31ddb15dc5b4f7d0
#
_cell.length_a   1.000
_cell.length_b   1.000
_cell.length_c   1.000
_cell.angle_alpha   90.00
_cell.angle_beta   90.00
_cell.angle_gamma   90.00
#
_symmetry.space_group_name_H-M   'P 1'
#
loop_
_entity.id
_entity.type
_entity.pdbx_description
1 polymer ?
#
loop_
_entity_poly.entity_id
_entity_poly.type
_entity_poly.pdbx_seq_one_letter_code
_entity_poly.pdbx_strand_id
1 'polypeptide(L)'
;MLYVEPQAGPAPILQVIQQAHRSVDLNVYYLSSRPVIHALAHAVGRGVRVRVILDEHPYGMKPWQIRKEADAVQAIGGRLHWAPTRFEAAPGRYVFDHAKYVCNGHECEIGTANFDWTAFHRNREYLDLTRNPGVVHAAMQVFQADWTGQGAGSTPHRILVLSPGSDAKILAVIDQHGPVDIESEEMGNDRAILDALAAKGRSARVILPASISAQDRRNVAWLKSRGVQVRLLPKHPLYMHAKMITGKDEAFVGSENFSEASLDRNREMGLLLHGGAIGKLQEQFNRDWARAGET
;
A
#
# COMPACT_ATOMS: atom_id res chain seq x y z
N MET A 1 -7.92 12.75 -1.81
CA MET A 1 -7.63 13.53 -0.55
C MET A 1 -6.79 12.64 0.34
N LEU A 2 -5.61 13.10 0.73
CA LEU A 2 -4.66 12.30 1.51
C LEU A 2 -5.00 12.34 3.01
N TYR A 3 -4.98 11.17 3.64
CA TYR A 3 -5.12 10.94 5.07
C TYR A 3 -3.88 10.25 5.62
N VAL A 4 -3.61 10.42 6.91
CA VAL A 4 -2.43 9.90 7.59
C VAL A 4 -2.86 9.12 8.83
N GLU A 5 -2.35 7.89 8.98
CA GLU A 5 -2.58 7.06 10.15
C GLU A 5 -1.48 7.26 11.22
N PRO A 6 -1.83 7.06 12.46
CA PRO A 6 -3.10 6.56 13.02
C PRO A 6 -4.17 7.64 13.29
N GLN A 7 -3.99 8.88 12.78
CA GLN A 7 -4.89 10.00 13.11
C GLN A 7 -6.25 9.91 12.40
N ALA A 8 -6.31 9.36 11.20
CA ALA A 8 -7.54 9.27 10.43
C ALA A 8 -8.40 8.05 10.81
N GLY A 9 -7.78 6.98 11.27
CA GLY A 9 -8.45 5.71 11.50
C GLY A 9 -9.12 5.16 10.24
N PRO A 10 -10.08 4.26 10.34
CA PRO A 10 -10.72 3.65 9.16
C PRO A 10 -11.66 4.61 8.38
N ALA A 11 -11.80 5.88 8.78
CA ALA A 11 -12.80 6.80 8.24
C ALA A 11 -12.79 6.93 6.71
N PRO A 12 -11.63 7.04 5.99
CA PRO A 12 -11.62 7.13 4.53
C PRO A 12 -12.20 5.87 3.86
N ILE A 13 -11.87 4.70 4.38
CA ILE A 13 -12.38 3.41 3.89
C ILE A 13 -13.88 3.28 4.15
N LEU A 14 -14.31 3.63 5.37
CA LEU A 14 -15.73 3.62 5.75
C LEU A 14 -16.54 4.56 4.86
N GLN A 15 -16.01 5.72 4.50
CA GLN A 15 -16.68 6.66 3.59
C GLN A 15 -16.99 5.99 2.25
N VAL A 16 -16.02 5.35 1.60
CA VAL A 16 -16.23 4.67 0.31
C VAL A 16 -17.32 3.61 0.41
N ILE A 17 -17.31 2.81 1.49
CA ILE A 17 -18.29 1.74 1.69
C ILE A 17 -19.69 2.30 1.97
N GLN A 18 -19.78 3.33 2.81
CA GLN A 18 -21.06 3.94 3.21
C GLN A 18 -21.74 4.70 2.06
N GLN A 19 -20.96 5.32 1.18
CA GLN A 19 -21.46 6.05 0.01
C GLN A 19 -21.75 5.13 -1.20
N ALA A 20 -21.51 3.83 -1.09
CA ALA A 20 -21.82 2.89 -2.15
C ALA A 20 -23.34 2.73 -2.34
N HIS A 21 -23.78 2.82 -3.61
CA HIS A 21 -25.17 2.61 -4.01
C HIS A 21 -25.40 1.34 -4.83
N ARG A 22 -24.39 0.82 -5.53
CA ARG A 22 -24.50 -0.35 -6.42
C ARG A 22 -23.54 -1.47 -6.06
N SER A 23 -22.27 -1.15 -5.83
CA SER A 23 -21.24 -2.12 -5.51
C SER A 23 -20.14 -1.55 -4.64
N VAL A 24 -19.52 -2.42 -3.85
CA VAL A 24 -18.23 -2.22 -3.20
C VAL A 24 -17.32 -3.33 -3.69
N ASP A 25 -16.18 -2.94 -4.23
CA ASP A 25 -15.12 -3.84 -4.68
C ASP A 25 -13.88 -3.56 -3.82
N LEU A 26 -13.46 -4.56 -3.04
CA LEU A 26 -12.40 -4.45 -2.05
C LEU A 26 -11.35 -5.52 -2.29
N ASN A 27 -10.08 -5.11 -2.42
CA ASN A 27 -8.93 -6.00 -2.44
C ASN A 27 -7.96 -5.58 -1.35
N VAL A 28 -7.66 -6.48 -0.42
CA VAL A 28 -6.77 -6.19 0.69
C VAL A 28 -6.06 -7.44 1.19
N TYR A 29 -4.80 -7.26 1.61
CA TYR A 29 -3.96 -8.35 2.10
C TYR A 29 -4.42 -8.90 3.45
N TYR A 30 -4.85 -8.04 4.40
CA TYR A 30 -5.46 -8.44 5.70
C TYR A 30 -6.76 -7.68 5.94
N LEU A 31 -7.82 -8.42 6.31
CA LEU A 31 -9.15 -7.87 6.61
C LEU A 31 -9.67 -8.37 7.97
N SER A 32 -9.35 -7.65 9.03
CA SER A 32 -9.83 -8.00 10.37
C SER A 32 -10.45 -6.83 11.14
N SER A 33 -10.55 -5.67 10.50
CA SER A 33 -11.17 -4.47 11.09
C SER A 33 -12.68 -4.65 11.26
N ARG A 34 -13.14 -4.73 12.52
CA ARG A 34 -14.58 -4.81 12.83
C ARG A 34 -15.38 -3.65 12.24
N PRO A 35 -14.96 -2.36 12.36
CA PRO A 35 -15.69 -1.27 11.72
C PRO A 35 -15.86 -1.43 10.20
N VAL A 36 -14.82 -1.91 9.50
CA VAL A 36 -14.90 -2.15 8.05
C VAL A 36 -15.88 -3.28 7.74
N ILE A 37 -15.78 -4.42 8.45
CA ILE A 37 -16.70 -5.56 8.26
C ILE A 37 -18.16 -5.15 8.55
N HIS A 38 -18.42 -4.36 9.61
CA HIS A 38 -19.75 -3.84 9.90
C HIS A 38 -20.27 -2.89 8.79
N ALA A 39 -19.42 -2.03 8.24
CA ALA A 39 -19.80 -1.16 7.13
C ALA A 39 -20.16 -1.97 5.87
N LEU A 40 -19.39 -3.03 5.56
CA LEU A 40 -19.70 -3.96 4.48
C LEU A 40 -21.04 -4.70 4.72
N ALA A 41 -21.30 -5.16 5.96
CA ALA A 41 -22.58 -5.77 6.33
C ALA A 41 -23.77 -4.81 6.09
N HIS A 42 -23.62 -3.55 6.52
CA HIS A 42 -24.63 -2.52 6.26
C HIS A 42 -24.81 -2.23 4.77
N ALA A 43 -23.73 -2.26 3.97
CA ALA A 43 -23.83 -2.11 2.52
C ALA A 43 -24.63 -3.26 1.90
N VAL A 44 -24.35 -4.52 2.29
CA VAL A 44 -25.14 -5.69 1.85
C VAL A 44 -26.61 -5.54 2.28
N GLY A 45 -26.89 -5.10 3.52
CA GLY A 45 -28.26 -4.86 4.01
C GLY A 45 -29.00 -3.79 3.22
N ARG A 46 -28.32 -2.86 2.58
CA ARG A 46 -28.89 -1.89 1.64
C ARG A 46 -29.06 -2.41 0.20
N GLY A 47 -28.74 -3.68 -0.07
CA GLY A 47 -28.77 -4.27 -1.42
C GLY A 47 -27.53 -3.96 -2.28
N VAL A 48 -26.47 -3.41 -1.71
CA VAL A 48 -25.21 -3.15 -2.39
C VAL A 48 -24.45 -4.47 -2.59
N ARG A 49 -23.98 -4.72 -3.82
CA ARG A 49 -23.13 -5.89 -4.11
C ARG A 49 -21.75 -5.69 -3.53
N VAL A 50 -21.36 -6.52 -2.58
CA VAL A 50 -20.02 -6.52 -1.98
C VAL A 50 -19.21 -7.67 -2.54
N ARG A 51 -18.03 -7.36 -3.12
CA ARG A 51 -17.03 -8.31 -3.59
C ARG A 51 -15.71 -8.05 -2.88
N VAL A 52 -15.06 -9.10 -2.43
CA VAL A 52 -13.79 -9.03 -1.70
C VAL A 52 -12.80 -10.01 -2.31
N ILE A 53 -11.59 -9.54 -2.60
CA ILE A 53 -10.42 -10.37 -2.92
C ILE A 53 -9.50 -10.37 -1.70
N LEU A 54 -9.10 -11.56 -1.26
CA LEU A 54 -8.10 -11.77 -0.21
C LEU A 54 -6.99 -12.69 -0.72
N ASP A 55 -5.78 -12.55 -0.17
CA ASP A 55 -4.71 -13.52 -0.39
C ASP A 55 -4.99 -14.81 0.38
N GLU A 56 -4.88 -15.99 -0.27
CA GLU A 56 -5.14 -17.28 0.37
C GLU A 56 -3.96 -17.75 1.25
N HIS A 57 -2.74 -17.25 0.97
CA HIS A 57 -1.52 -17.66 1.64
C HIS A 57 -0.65 -16.48 2.12
N PRO A 58 -1.24 -15.52 2.85
CA PRO A 58 -0.53 -14.32 3.27
C PRO A 58 0.61 -14.69 4.25
N TYR A 59 1.74 -14.02 4.10
CA TYR A 59 2.92 -14.28 4.93
C TYR A 59 2.63 -14.06 6.42
N GLY A 60 3.00 -15.03 7.24
CA GLY A 60 2.90 -14.92 8.69
C GLY A 60 1.52 -15.17 9.28
N MET A 61 0.46 -15.31 8.48
CA MET A 61 -0.87 -15.72 8.97
C MET A 61 -1.00 -17.24 9.12
N LYS A 62 -1.68 -17.63 10.19
CA LYS A 62 -2.04 -19.03 10.42
C LYS A 62 -3.33 -19.38 9.66
N PRO A 63 -3.52 -20.63 9.21
CA PRO A 63 -4.72 -21.04 8.46
C PRO A 63 -6.06 -20.69 9.13
N TRP A 64 -6.12 -20.70 10.45
CA TRP A 64 -7.35 -20.32 11.16
C TRP A 64 -7.65 -18.82 11.10
N GLN A 65 -6.64 -17.96 10.96
CA GLN A 65 -6.81 -16.50 10.79
C GLN A 65 -7.38 -16.21 9.40
N ILE A 66 -6.81 -16.86 8.38
CA ILE A 66 -7.27 -16.74 6.99
C ILE A 66 -8.73 -17.19 6.87
N ARG A 67 -9.08 -18.37 7.44
CA ARG A 67 -10.47 -18.82 7.47
C ARG A 67 -11.40 -17.84 8.19
N LYS A 68 -10.95 -17.27 9.31
CA LYS A 68 -11.75 -16.29 10.05
C LYS A 68 -12.07 -15.03 9.24
N GLU A 69 -11.13 -14.55 8.42
CA GLU A 69 -11.37 -13.42 7.51
C GLU A 69 -12.36 -13.81 6.41
N ALA A 70 -12.18 -14.97 5.79
CA ALA A 70 -13.07 -15.50 4.77
C ALA A 70 -14.51 -15.69 5.32
N ASP A 71 -14.64 -16.33 6.47
CA ASP A 71 -15.92 -16.56 7.15
C ASP A 71 -16.62 -15.24 7.48
N ALA A 72 -15.87 -14.21 7.90
CA ALA A 72 -16.45 -12.90 8.19
C ALA A 72 -17.06 -12.23 6.95
N VAL A 73 -16.41 -12.34 5.79
CA VAL A 73 -16.95 -11.82 4.51
C VAL A 73 -18.19 -12.60 4.08
N GLN A 74 -18.17 -13.93 4.19
CA GLN A 74 -19.30 -14.78 3.81
C GLN A 74 -20.49 -14.58 4.75
N ALA A 75 -20.26 -14.49 6.05
CA ALA A 75 -21.31 -14.31 7.07
C ALA A 75 -22.13 -13.03 6.88
N ILE A 76 -21.54 -11.97 6.31
CA ILE A 76 -22.27 -10.73 6.00
C ILE A 76 -22.97 -10.77 4.63
N GLY A 77 -22.89 -11.87 3.87
CA GLY A 77 -23.45 -11.99 2.52
C GLY A 77 -22.56 -11.39 1.41
N GLY A 78 -21.31 -11.06 1.72
CA GLY A 78 -20.32 -10.65 0.72
C GLY A 78 -19.84 -11.83 -0.13
N ARG A 79 -19.43 -11.55 -1.36
CA ARG A 79 -18.80 -12.53 -2.24
C ARG A 79 -17.30 -12.46 -2.06
N LEU A 80 -16.69 -13.60 -1.74
CA LEU A 80 -15.24 -13.75 -1.60
C LEU A 80 -14.67 -14.48 -2.82
N HIS A 81 -13.57 -13.97 -3.34
CA HIS A 81 -12.63 -14.70 -4.18
C HIS A 81 -11.23 -14.66 -3.55
N TRP A 82 -10.50 -15.73 -3.69
CA TRP A 82 -9.07 -15.71 -3.46
C TRP A 82 -8.36 -15.01 -4.60
N ALA A 83 -7.21 -14.45 -4.32
CA ALA A 83 -6.36 -13.83 -5.33
C ALA A 83 -6.09 -14.79 -6.51
N PRO A 84 -5.90 -14.30 -7.74
CA PRO A 84 -5.52 -15.16 -8.85
C PRO A 84 -4.21 -15.93 -8.54
N THR A 85 -4.15 -17.18 -8.96
CA THR A 85 -3.00 -18.08 -8.68
C THR A 85 -1.64 -17.48 -9.09
N ARG A 86 -1.61 -16.57 -10.05
CA ARG A 86 -0.38 -15.84 -10.41
C ARG A 86 0.15 -14.94 -9.28
N PHE A 87 -0.71 -14.56 -8.34
CA PHE A 87 -0.40 -13.72 -7.17
C PHE A 87 -0.51 -14.48 -5.85
N GLU A 88 -0.48 -15.79 -5.87
CA GLU A 88 -0.51 -16.63 -4.66
C GLU A 88 0.85 -17.25 -4.38
N ALA A 89 1.23 -17.26 -3.11
CA ALA A 89 2.42 -17.96 -2.65
C ALA A 89 2.27 -19.48 -2.82
N ALA A 90 3.38 -20.12 -3.19
CA ALA A 90 3.47 -21.58 -3.30
C ALA A 90 4.89 -22.02 -2.91
N PRO A 91 5.14 -23.32 -2.65
CA PRO A 91 6.48 -23.80 -2.40
C PRO A 91 7.47 -23.34 -3.49
N GLY A 92 8.51 -22.60 -3.10
CA GLY A 92 9.50 -22.03 -4.01
C GLY A 92 9.06 -20.76 -4.75
N ARG A 93 7.84 -20.26 -4.51
CA ARG A 93 7.32 -19.04 -5.11
C ARG A 93 6.83 -18.07 -4.05
N TYR A 94 7.59 -16.99 -3.86
CA TYR A 94 7.30 -15.89 -2.93
C TYR A 94 6.62 -14.76 -3.70
N VAL A 95 5.30 -14.82 -3.78
CA VAL A 95 4.43 -13.87 -4.50
C VAL A 95 3.12 -13.73 -3.72
N PHE A 96 2.55 -12.51 -3.66
CA PHE A 96 1.33 -12.23 -2.91
C PHE A 96 0.43 -11.26 -3.67
N ASP A 97 -0.86 -11.32 -3.40
CA ASP A 97 -1.77 -10.21 -3.63
C ASP A 97 -1.71 -9.26 -2.44
N HIS A 98 -0.82 -8.29 -2.54
CA HIS A 98 -0.52 -7.37 -1.45
C HIS A 98 -1.15 -5.98 -1.64
N ALA A 99 -2.05 -5.82 -2.62
CA ALA A 99 -2.80 -4.58 -2.83
C ALA A 99 -3.70 -4.24 -1.65
N LYS A 100 -4.01 -2.94 -1.49
CA LYS A 100 -4.85 -2.41 -0.40
C LYS A 100 -5.68 -1.27 -0.94
N TYR A 101 -6.92 -1.59 -1.35
CA TYR A 101 -7.84 -0.58 -1.86
C TYR A 101 -9.30 -1.02 -1.77
N VAL A 102 -10.20 -0.04 -1.78
CA VAL A 102 -11.64 -0.23 -1.90
C VAL A 102 -12.24 0.81 -2.82
N CYS A 103 -13.15 0.39 -3.71
CA CYS A 103 -13.84 1.24 -4.67
C CYS A 103 -15.36 1.03 -4.63
N ASN A 104 -16.14 2.10 -4.93
CA ASN A 104 -17.60 2.03 -5.05
C ASN A 104 -18.14 2.45 -6.42
N GLY A 105 -17.25 2.68 -7.39
CA GLY A 105 -17.58 3.14 -8.75
C GLY A 105 -17.57 4.66 -8.93
N HIS A 106 -17.53 5.43 -7.85
CA HIS A 106 -17.43 6.90 -7.86
C HIS A 106 -16.18 7.41 -7.18
N GLU A 107 -15.73 6.69 -6.18
CA GLU A 107 -14.51 6.98 -5.45
C GLU A 107 -13.81 5.70 -5.06
N CYS A 108 -12.49 5.79 -4.86
CA CYS A 108 -11.65 4.74 -4.31
C CYS A 108 -10.83 5.29 -3.16
N GLU A 109 -10.59 4.46 -2.17
CA GLU A 109 -9.46 4.62 -1.27
C GLU A 109 -8.37 3.64 -1.72
N ILE A 110 -7.15 4.16 -1.92
CA ILE A 110 -5.95 3.41 -2.32
C ILE A 110 -4.83 3.86 -1.40
N GLY A 111 -4.17 2.91 -0.74
CA GLY A 111 -3.16 3.30 0.23
C GLY A 111 -2.18 2.21 0.64
N THR A 112 -1.55 2.45 1.78
CA THR A 112 -0.52 1.56 2.34
C THR A 112 -1.08 0.60 3.39
N ALA A 113 -2.28 0.88 3.91
CA ALA A 113 -2.83 0.25 5.11
C ALA A 113 -3.52 -1.09 4.83
N ASN A 114 -3.19 -2.11 5.60
CA ASN A 114 -4.08 -3.24 5.77
C ASN A 114 -5.37 -2.82 6.50
N PHE A 115 -6.48 -3.52 6.28
CA PHE A 115 -7.74 -3.17 6.94
C PHE A 115 -7.85 -3.92 8.26
N ASP A 116 -6.95 -3.60 9.19
CA ASP A 116 -6.86 -4.19 10.51
C ASP A 116 -6.70 -3.13 11.62
N TRP A 117 -6.80 -3.57 12.86
CA TRP A 117 -6.69 -2.68 14.02
C TRP A 117 -5.32 -2.02 14.12
N THR A 118 -4.25 -2.74 13.80
CA THR A 118 -2.87 -2.25 13.95
C THR A 118 -2.60 -1.12 12.97
N ALA A 119 -3.03 -1.28 11.72
CA ALA A 119 -2.90 -0.25 10.69
C ALA A 119 -3.55 1.08 11.13
N PHE A 120 -4.76 1.03 11.69
CA PHE A 120 -5.51 2.23 12.05
C PHE A 120 -5.14 2.84 13.42
N HIS A 121 -4.33 2.17 14.25
CA HIS A 121 -4.07 2.65 15.61
C HIS A 121 -2.58 2.74 15.97
N ARG A 122 -1.71 2.06 15.25
CA ARG A 122 -0.30 1.92 15.63
C ARG A 122 0.70 2.10 14.50
N ASN A 123 0.24 2.07 13.25
CA ASN A 123 1.13 2.21 12.11
C ASN A 123 1.13 3.63 11.56
N ARG A 124 2.26 4.03 10.98
CA ARG A 124 2.30 5.07 9.98
C ARG A 124 1.85 4.47 8.66
N GLU A 125 0.74 4.98 8.15
CA GLU A 125 0.16 4.62 6.86
C GLU A 125 -0.34 5.89 6.16
N TYR A 126 -0.54 5.78 4.85
CA TYR A 126 -1.14 6.82 4.02
C TYR A 126 -2.30 6.24 3.23
N LEU A 127 -3.42 6.96 3.23
CA LEU A 127 -4.65 6.59 2.55
C LEU A 127 -5.04 7.72 1.61
N ASP A 128 -5.12 7.47 0.31
CA ASP A 128 -5.64 8.48 -0.62
C ASP A 128 -7.06 8.15 -1.06
N LEU A 129 -7.99 9.01 -0.67
CA LEU A 129 -9.37 9.00 -1.12
C LEU A 129 -9.49 9.82 -2.40
N THR A 130 -9.67 9.16 -3.53
CA THR A 130 -9.73 9.78 -4.84
C THR A 130 -11.11 9.66 -5.49
N ARG A 131 -11.54 10.74 -6.17
CA ARG A 131 -12.71 10.79 -7.05
C ARG A 131 -12.33 11.05 -8.50
N ASN A 132 -11.05 10.96 -8.84
CA ASN A 132 -10.61 11.08 -10.22
C ASN A 132 -11.21 9.93 -11.05
N PRO A 133 -12.06 10.21 -12.05
CA PRO A 133 -12.75 9.15 -12.80
C PRO A 133 -11.80 8.19 -13.51
N GLY A 134 -10.64 8.68 -13.98
CA GLY A 134 -9.62 7.85 -14.63
C GLY A 134 -9.00 6.85 -13.66
N VAL A 135 -8.65 7.31 -12.44
CA VAL A 135 -8.10 6.46 -11.37
C VAL A 135 -9.13 5.44 -10.89
N VAL A 136 -10.36 5.88 -10.61
CA VAL A 136 -11.45 4.99 -10.18
C VAL A 136 -11.71 3.92 -11.23
N HIS A 137 -11.82 4.30 -12.50
CA HIS A 137 -12.03 3.35 -13.59
C HIS A 137 -10.88 2.35 -13.73
N ALA A 138 -9.63 2.82 -13.67
CA ALA A 138 -8.45 1.97 -13.74
C ALA A 138 -8.38 0.97 -12.57
N ALA A 139 -8.64 1.41 -11.33
CA ALA A 139 -8.66 0.54 -10.16
C ALA A 139 -9.76 -0.53 -10.26
N MET A 140 -10.94 -0.16 -10.73
CA MET A 140 -12.03 -1.11 -10.97
C MET A 140 -11.73 -2.09 -12.11
N GLN A 141 -11.01 -1.67 -13.16
CA GLN A 141 -10.52 -2.58 -14.20
C GLN A 141 -9.54 -3.62 -13.64
N VAL A 142 -8.61 -3.19 -12.77
CA VAL A 142 -7.69 -4.10 -12.08
C VAL A 142 -8.48 -5.09 -11.22
N PHE A 143 -9.40 -4.59 -10.40
CA PHE A 143 -10.25 -5.46 -9.57
C PHE A 143 -10.99 -6.49 -10.41
N GLN A 144 -11.63 -6.07 -11.50
CA GLN A 144 -12.39 -6.98 -12.36
C GLN A 144 -11.49 -8.03 -13.04
N ALA A 145 -10.30 -7.63 -13.47
CA ALA A 145 -9.31 -8.53 -14.05
C ALA A 145 -8.85 -9.60 -13.05
N ASP A 146 -8.52 -9.17 -11.82
CA ASP A 146 -8.11 -10.09 -10.76
C ASP A 146 -9.28 -10.98 -10.30
N TRP A 147 -10.50 -10.44 -10.21
CA TRP A 147 -11.71 -11.20 -9.92
C TRP A 147 -11.99 -12.33 -10.91
N THR A 148 -11.69 -12.13 -12.19
CA THR A 148 -11.89 -13.10 -13.26
C THR A 148 -10.64 -13.89 -13.65
N GLY A 149 -9.52 -13.69 -12.94
CA GLY A 149 -8.25 -14.35 -13.23
C GLY A 149 -7.53 -13.85 -14.49
N GLN A 150 -7.96 -12.72 -15.05
CA GLN A 150 -7.42 -12.15 -16.30
C GLN A 150 -6.33 -11.11 -16.03
N GLY A 151 -5.59 -10.69 -17.06
CA GLY A 151 -4.64 -9.59 -17.00
C GLY A 151 -5.35 -8.22 -16.99
N ALA A 152 -4.83 -7.25 -16.25
CA ALA A 152 -5.41 -5.91 -16.14
C ALA A 152 -5.27 -5.06 -17.43
N GLY A 153 -4.42 -5.48 -18.36
CA GLY A 153 -4.13 -4.74 -19.58
C GLY A 153 -3.25 -3.51 -19.36
N SER A 154 -2.94 -2.77 -20.43
CA SER A 154 -1.98 -1.66 -20.39
C SER A 154 -2.56 -0.35 -19.84
N THR A 155 -3.86 -0.13 -19.90
CA THR A 155 -4.48 1.14 -19.46
C THR A 155 -4.34 1.41 -17.99
N PRO A 156 -4.64 0.47 -17.07
CA PRO A 156 -4.37 0.67 -15.64
C PRO A 156 -2.90 0.94 -15.33
N HIS A 157 -1.96 0.25 -15.99
CA HIS A 157 -0.52 0.50 -15.81
C HIS A 157 -0.06 1.91 -16.21
N ARG A 158 -0.77 2.60 -17.13
CA ARG A 158 -0.46 4.01 -17.43
C ARG A 158 -0.92 4.96 -16.36
N ILE A 159 -2.03 4.65 -15.68
CA ILE A 159 -2.68 5.55 -14.72
C ILE A 159 -2.21 5.29 -13.29
N LEU A 160 -2.15 4.02 -12.89
CA LEU A 160 -1.76 3.58 -11.55
C LEU A 160 -0.27 3.23 -11.49
N VAL A 161 0.31 3.28 -10.32
CA VAL A 161 1.51 2.51 -10.00
C VAL A 161 1.02 1.10 -9.73
N LEU A 162 1.38 0.14 -10.56
CA LEU A 162 0.76 -1.18 -10.55
C LEU A 162 1.82 -2.27 -10.74
N SER A 163 2.00 -3.13 -9.75
CA SER A 163 2.84 -4.32 -9.87
C SER A 163 2.04 -5.50 -10.41
N PRO A 164 2.69 -6.36 -11.18
CA PRO A 164 4.09 -6.34 -11.66
C PRO A 164 4.41 -5.17 -12.60
N GLY A 165 5.64 -4.60 -12.49
CA GLY A 165 6.14 -3.57 -13.40
C GLY A 165 5.96 -2.13 -12.88
N SER A 166 5.93 -1.94 -11.55
CA SER A 166 5.81 -0.62 -10.91
C SER A 166 7.13 0.13 -10.78
N ASP A 167 8.27 -0.55 -10.92
CA ASP A 167 9.63 -0.07 -10.73
C ASP A 167 9.92 1.23 -11.50
N ALA A 168 9.60 1.28 -12.79
CA ALA A 168 9.88 2.43 -13.63
C ALA A 168 9.23 3.73 -13.13
N LYS A 169 8.00 3.66 -12.61
CA LYS A 169 7.30 4.83 -12.04
C LYS A 169 7.89 5.26 -10.70
N ILE A 170 8.24 4.30 -9.86
CA ILE A 170 8.86 4.55 -8.57
C ILE A 170 10.24 5.17 -8.77
N LEU A 171 11.04 4.64 -9.69
CA LEU A 171 12.34 5.21 -10.07
C LEU A 171 12.20 6.63 -10.59
N ALA A 172 11.20 6.90 -11.44
CA ALA A 172 10.95 8.25 -11.95
C ALA A 172 10.67 9.27 -10.83
N VAL A 173 10.01 8.88 -9.74
CA VAL A 173 9.82 9.76 -8.57
C VAL A 173 11.14 9.99 -7.85
N ILE A 174 11.97 8.95 -7.66
CA ILE A 174 13.28 9.08 -7.02
C ILE A 174 14.21 9.96 -7.83
N ASP A 175 14.22 9.82 -9.16
CA ASP A 175 15.15 10.50 -10.07
C ASP A 175 14.83 11.98 -10.32
N GLN A 176 13.71 12.50 -9.84
CA GLN A 176 13.39 13.92 -9.95
C GLN A 176 14.51 14.81 -9.40
N HIS A 177 14.65 16.01 -9.91
CA HIS A 177 15.62 16.98 -9.38
C HIS A 177 15.31 17.36 -7.93
N GLY A 178 16.36 17.52 -7.12
CA GLY A 178 16.24 17.94 -5.73
C GLY A 178 16.18 16.79 -4.73
N PRO A 179 15.77 17.07 -3.48
CA PRO A 179 15.72 16.08 -2.43
C PRO A 179 14.59 15.08 -2.63
N VAL A 180 14.78 13.88 -2.08
CA VAL A 180 13.79 12.84 -2.01
C VAL A 180 13.66 12.35 -0.58
N ASP A 181 12.43 12.22 -0.09
CA ASP A 181 12.10 11.71 1.24
C ASP A 181 11.29 10.41 1.12
N ILE A 182 11.68 9.40 1.87
CA ILE A 182 11.10 8.06 1.81
C ILE A 182 10.70 7.59 3.20
N GLU A 183 9.48 7.12 3.32
CA GLU A 183 9.03 6.27 4.42
C GLU A 183 8.72 4.88 3.88
N SER A 184 9.37 3.85 4.43
CA SER A 184 9.18 2.48 3.97
C SER A 184 9.23 1.48 5.12
N GLU A 185 8.44 0.42 5.00
CA GLU A 185 8.51 -0.71 5.92
C GLU A 185 9.80 -1.50 5.76
N GLU A 186 10.33 -1.60 4.55
CA GLU A 186 11.58 -2.30 4.24
C GLU A 186 12.42 -1.55 3.21
N MET A 187 13.71 -1.82 3.22
CA MET A 187 14.64 -1.41 2.16
C MET A 187 15.20 -2.68 1.53
N GLY A 188 14.36 -3.32 0.73
CA GLY A 188 14.57 -4.67 0.21
C GLY A 188 15.69 -4.78 -0.83
N ASN A 189 15.58 -5.79 -1.68
CA ASN A 189 16.66 -6.21 -2.58
C ASN A 189 16.55 -5.66 -4.00
N ASP A 190 15.65 -4.71 -4.26
CA ASP A 190 15.59 -4.10 -5.58
C ASP A 190 16.83 -3.25 -5.85
N ARG A 191 17.64 -3.71 -6.79
CA ARG A 191 18.93 -3.10 -7.07
C ARG A 191 18.79 -1.73 -7.72
N ALA A 192 17.81 -1.53 -8.59
CA ALA A 192 17.60 -0.27 -9.29
C ALA A 192 17.21 0.83 -8.30
N ILE A 193 16.31 0.54 -7.35
CA ILE A 193 15.93 1.47 -6.27
C ILE A 193 17.14 1.82 -5.40
N LEU A 194 17.92 0.82 -4.99
CA LEU A 194 19.11 1.06 -4.17
C LEU A 194 20.13 1.95 -4.89
N ASP A 195 20.39 1.70 -6.18
CA ASP A 195 21.34 2.49 -6.98
C ASP A 195 20.83 3.93 -7.20
N ALA A 196 19.54 4.11 -7.47
CA ALA A 196 18.93 5.44 -7.61
C ALA A 196 19.08 6.26 -6.31
N LEU A 197 18.80 5.65 -5.16
CA LEU A 197 18.99 6.31 -3.86
C LEU A 197 20.47 6.63 -3.57
N ALA A 198 21.37 5.71 -3.88
CA ALA A 198 22.80 5.94 -3.74
C ALA A 198 23.29 7.11 -4.62
N ALA A 199 22.73 7.24 -5.83
CA ALA A 199 23.02 8.38 -6.72
C ALA A 199 22.52 9.72 -6.14
N LYS A 200 21.40 9.73 -5.40
CA LYS A 200 20.92 10.92 -4.65
C LYS A 200 21.85 11.32 -3.50
N GLY A 201 22.52 10.35 -2.87
CA GLY A 201 23.43 10.62 -1.77
C GLY A 201 22.75 11.42 -0.65
N ARG A 202 23.36 12.55 -0.25
CA ARG A 202 22.86 13.42 0.84
C ARG A 202 21.51 14.08 0.54
N SER A 203 21.04 14.05 -0.68
CA SER A 203 19.72 14.55 -1.06
C SER A 203 18.59 13.54 -0.78
N ALA A 204 18.92 12.29 -0.39
CA ALA A 204 17.95 11.30 0.01
C ALA A 204 17.89 11.14 1.53
N ARG A 205 16.67 11.19 2.08
CA ARG A 205 16.37 10.86 3.48
C ARG A 205 15.41 9.68 3.53
N VAL A 206 15.68 8.70 4.37
CA VAL A 206 14.89 7.47 4.48
C VAL A 206 14.54 7.19 5.94
N ILE A 207 13.27 6.90 6.22
CA ILE A 207 12.81 6.40 7.52
C ILE A 207 12.36 4.94 7.33
N LEU A 208 12.90 4.06 8.17
CA LEU A 208 12.53 2.65 8.24
C LEU A 208 12.14 2.28 9.68
N PRO A 209 11.41 1.18 9.92
CA PRO A 209 11.18 0.71 11.28
C PRO A 209 12.47 0.17 11.90
N ALA A 210 12.64 0.31 13.20
CA ALA A 210 13.82 -0.22 13.92
C ALA A 210 13.93 -1.76 13.85
N SER A 211 12.87 -2.45 13.47
CA SER A 211 12.79 -3.91 13.35
C SER A 211 13.13 -4.47 11.95
N ILE A 212 13.83 -3.70 11.11
CA ILE A 212 14.26 -4.15 9.78
C ILE A 212 15.07 -5.45 9.81
N SER A 213 14.97 -6.21 8.72
CA SER A 213 15.66 -7.48 8.54
C SER A 213 17.20 -7.33 8.50
N ALA A 214 17.92 -8.43 8.59
CA ALA A 214 19.38 -8.44 8.42
C ALA A 214 19.79 -8.01 6.99
N GLN A 215 18.96 -8.31 5.98
CA GLN A 215 19.19 -7.84 4.61
C GLN A 215 19.04 -6.33 4.52
N ASP A 216 17.96 -5.78 5.05
CA ASP A 216 17.73 -4.32 5.06
C ASP A 216 18.86 -3.58 5.78
N ARG A 217 19.36 -4.11 6.89
CA ARG A 217 20.51 -3.52 7.61
C ARG A 217 21.76 -3.43 6.73
N ARG A 218 22.05 -4.45 5.91
CA ARG A 218 23.16 -4.40 4.95
C ARG A 218 22.94 -3.34 3.89
N ASN A 219 21.73 -3.26 3.35
CA ASN A 219 21.36 -2.25 2.36
C ASN A 219 21.42 -0.83 2.94
N VAL A 220 20.94 -0.63 4.18
CA VAL A 220 21.05 0.65 4.89
C VAL A 220 22.51 1.04 5.10
N ALA A 221 23.36 0.11 5.55
CA ALA A 221 24.80 0.40 5.72
C ALA A 221 25.46 0.80 4.40
N TRP A 222 25.11 0.13 3.31
CA TRP A 222 25.59 0.46 1.97
C TRP A 222 25.09 1.84 1.50
N LEU A 223 23.81 2.16 1.67
CA LEU A 223 23.23 3.47 1.32
C LEU A 223 23.89 4.60 2.13
N LYS A 224 24.10 4.41 3.44
CA LYS A 224 24.80 5.38 4.30
C LYS A 224 26.24 5.61 3.83
N SER A 225 26.95 4.58 3.36
CA SER A 225 28.30 4.74 2.80
C SER A 225 28.32 5.59 1.51
N ARG A 226 27.15 5.75 0.86
CA ARG A 226 26.94 6.62 -0.32
C ARG A 226 26.39 8.00 0.03
N GLY A 227 26.23 8.28 1.32
CA GLY A 227 25.80 9.58 1.82
C GLY A 227 24.28 9.68 2.06
N VAL A 228 23.47 8.66 1.76
CA VAL A 228 22.04 8.65 2.05
C VAL A 228 21.81 8.74 3.55
N GLN A 229 20.91 9.62 3.96
CA GLN A 229 20.56 9.79 5.36
C GLN A 229 19.47 8.80 5.75
N VAL A 230 19.73 7.91 6.69
CA VAL A 230 18.77 6.90 7.14
C VAL A 230 18.56 7.02 8.63
N ARG A 231 17.28 7.05 9.06
CA ARG A 231 16.86 6.99 10.44
C ARG A 231 15.91 5.82 10.68
N LEU A 232 15.92 5.29 11.90
CA LEU A 232 15.02 4.23 12.32
C LEU A 232 13.96 4.74 13.28
N LEU A 233 12.69 4.47 12.95
CA LEU A 233 11.57 4.79 13.82
C LEU A 233 11.37 3.63 14.83
N PRO A 234 11.33 3.89 16.14
CA PRO A 234 11.04 2.87 17.14
C PRO A 234 9.66 2.23 16.89
N LYS A 235 9.54 0.92 17.16
CA LYS A 235 8.28 0.18 16.97
C LYS A 235 7.11 0.74 17.80
N HIS A 236 7.40 1.39 18.91
CA HIS A 236 6.41 1.99 19.79
C HIS A 236 6.74 3.46 20.06
N PRO A 237 5.73 4.35 20.09
CA PRO A 237 4.30 4.10 19.95
C PRO A 237 3.82 3.94 18.48
N LEU A 238 4.69 4.14 17.49
CA LEU A 238 4.34 4.21 16.06
C LEU A 238 5.25 3.30 15.23
N TYR A 239 4.65 2.33 14.52
CA TYR A 239 5.39 1.45 13.61
C TYR A 239 5.39 2.02 12.19
N MET A 240 6.55 2.09 11.55
CA MET A 240 6.66 2.50 10.16
C MET A 240 6.26 1.34 9.24
N HIS A 241 5.08 1.45 8.62
CA HIS A 241 4.55 0.49 7.65
C HIS A 241 4.21 1.15 6.30
N ALA A 242 4.39 2.45 6.21
CA ALA A 242 4.15 3.21 4.98
C ALA A 242 5.04 2.75 3.82
N LYS A 243 4.62 3.05 2.61
CA LYS A 243 5.39 2.99 1.37
C LYS A 243 5.11 4.30 0.63
N MET A 244 5.97 5.28 0.88
CA MET A 244 5.79 6.65 0.42
C MET A 244 7.11 7.24 -0.05
N ILE A 245 7.07 7.97 -1.14
CA ILE A 245 8.20 8.76 -1.66
C ILE A 245 7.69 10.15 -1.98
N THR A 246 8.38 11.19 -1.51
CA THR A 246 8.15 12.54 -2.00
C THR A 246 9.33 13.00 -2.85
N GLY A 247 9.06 13.34 -4.11
CA GLY A 247 9.95 14.11 -4.97
C GLY A 247 9.53 15.58 -5.00
N LYS A 248 10.09 16.32 -5.93
CA LYS A 248 9.80 17.75 -6.11
C LYS A 248 8.42 18.01 -6.72
N ASP A 249 8.09 17.29 -7.78
CA ASP A 249 6.92 17.55 -8.63
C ASP A 249 5.88 16.43 -8.54
N GLU A 250 6.29 15.25 -8.11
CA GLU A 250 5.45 14.09 -7.89
C GLU A 250 5.82 13.38 -6.59
N ALA A 251 4.84 12.71 -5.98
CA ALA A 251 5.03 11.80 -4.86
C ALA A 251 4.36 10.46 -5.17
N PHE A 252 4.84 9.41 -4.54
CA PHE A 252 4.25 8.07 -4.59
C PHE A 252 3.67 7.69 -3.23
N VAL A 253 2.49 7.06 -3.26
CA VAL A 253 1.88 6.35 -2.12
C VAL A 253 1.22 5.09 -2.64
N GLY A 254 1.53 3.93 -2.05
CA GLY A 254 0.93 2.66 -2.47
C GLY A 254 1.29 1.50 -1.57
N SER A 255 0.94 0.30 -2.00
CA SER A 255 1.21 -0.93 -1.26
C SER A 255 2.60 -1.51 -1.54
N GLU A 256 3.31 -0.98 -2.52
CA GLU A 256 4.59 -1.47 -3.01
C GLU A 256 5.72 -1.29 -1.99
N ASN A 257 6.26 -2.38 -1.51
CA ASN A 257 7.55 -2.41 -0.82
C ASN A 257 8.70 -2.26 -1.82
N PHE A 258 9.85 -1.76 -1.38
CA PHE A 258 11.01 -1.56 -2.27
C PHE A 258 11.84 -2.85 -2.39
N SER A 259 11.18 -3.92 -2.81
CA SER A 259 11.77 -5.22 -3.07
C SER A 259 11.37 -5.74 -4.44
N GLU A 260 12.26 -6.52 -5.08
CA GLU A 260 12.02 -7.15 -6.38
C GLU A 260 10.71 -7.95 -6.41
N ALA A 261 10.38 -8.67 -5.32
CA ALA A 261 9.14 -9.42 -5.24
C ALA A 261 7.92 -8.49 -5.31
N SER A 262 7.95 -7.38 -4.59
CA SER A 262 6.85 -6.42 -4.55
C SER A 262 6.68 -5.67 -5.88
N LEU A 263 7.78 -5.25 -6.51
CA LEU A 263 7.72 -4.44 -7.73
C LEU A 263 7.42 -5.26 -8.98
N ASP A 264 7.95 -6.51 -9.07
CA ASP A 264 7.95 -7.29 -10.30
C ASP A 264 7.06 -8.53 -10.27
N ARG A 265 6.56 -8.95 -9.10
CA ARG A 265 5.84 -10.24 -9.00
C ARG A 265 4.51 -10.17 -8.28
N ASN A 266 4.41 -9.39 -7.21
CA ASN A 266 3.17 -9.24 -6.44
C ASN A 266 2.08 -8.51 -7.24
N ARG A 267 0.85 -8.61 -6.78
CA ARG A 267 -0.16 -7.59 -7.04
C ARG A 267 -0.01 -6.50 -5.99
N GLU A 268 0.37 -5.32 -6.43
CA GLU A 268 0.39 -4.09 -5.62
C GLU A 268 -0.37 -3.00 -6.37
N MET A 269 -0.79 -1.96 -5.66
CA MET A 269 -1.42 -0.79 -6.26
C MET A 269 -1.03 0.48 -5.51
N GLY A 270 -0.62 1.50 -6.26
CA GLY A 270 -0.29 2.82 -5.74
C GLY A 270 -0.66 3.94 -6.70
N LEU A 271 -0.42 5.15 -6.26
CA LEU A 271 -0.73 6.39 -6.96
C LEU A 271 0.49 7.31 -7.05
N LEU A 272 0.58 8.03 -8.15
CA LEU A 272 1.38 9.25 -8.23
C LEU A 272 0.50 10.43 -7.81
N LEU A 273 0.98 11.19 -6.85
CA LEU A 273 0.30 12.34 -6.26
C LEU A 273 1.01 13.62 -6.62
N HIS A 274 0.26 14.72 -6.77
CA HIS A 274 0.77 16.01 -7.21
C HIS A 274 0.26 17.17 -6.32
N GLY A 275 0.87 18.32 -6.47
CA GLY A 275 0.41 19.57 -5.87
C GLY A 275 0.40 19.52 -4.34
N GLY A 276 -0.70 19.93 -3.73
CA GLY A 276 -0.80 20.04 -2.27
C GLY A 276 -0.62 18.74 -1.48
N ALA A 277 -0.73 17.58 -2.12
CA ALA A 277 -0.48 16.29 -1.48
C ALA A 277 1.01 16.14 -1.13
N ILE A 278 1.92 16.61 -1.99
CA ILE A 278 3.37 16.56 -1.75
C ILE A 278 3.72 17.31 -0.47
N GLY A 279 3.21 18.53 -0.31
CA GLY A 279 3.46 19.33 0.90
C GLY A 279 2.99 18.65 2.18
N LYS A 280 1.83 17.99 2.15
CA LYS A 280 1.31 17.21 3.30
C LYS A 280 2.20 16.02 3.65
N LEU A 281 2.68 15.29 2.63
CA LEU A 281 3.60 14.17 2.82
C LEU A 281 4.93 14.64 3.41
N GLN A 282 5.51 15.71 2.87
CA GLN A 282 6.76 16.29 3.37
C GLN A 282 6.63 16.80 4.80
N GLU A 283 5.52 17.46 5.13
CA GLU A 283 5.25 17.90 6.50
C GLU A 283 5.15 16.73 7.47
N GLN A 284 4.48 15.64 7.07
CA GLN A 284 4.39 14.44 7.88
C GLN A 284 5.74 13.75 8.00
N PHE A 285 6.46 13.58 6.90
CA PHE A 285 7.81 13.03 6.90
C PHE A 285 8.73 13.77 7.88
N ASN A 286 8.72 15.10 7.86
CA ASN A 286 9.56 15.91 8.76
C ASN A 286 9.21 15.70 10.24
N ARG A 287 7.93 15.50 10.57
CA ARG A 287 7.50 15.14 11.93
C ARG A 287 8.04 13.77 12.36
N ASP A 288 7.98 12.78 11.46
CA ASP A 288 8.44 11.43 11.74
C ASP A 288 9.98 11.35 11.72
N TRP A 289 10.64 12.15 10.86
CA TRP A 289 12.08 12.32 10.86
C TRP A 289 12.62 12.85 12.20
N ALA A 290 11.91 13.80 12.78
CA ALA A 290 12.28 14.34 14.10
C ALA A 290 12.11 13.33 15.25
N ARG A 291 11.26 12.31 15.08
CA ARG A 291 11.02 11.22 16.05
C ARG A 291 11.95 10.02 15.86
N ALA A 292 12.42 9.83 14.62
CA ALA A 292 13.29 8.72 14.27
C ALA A 292 14.72 8.97 14.79
N GLY A 293 15.33 7.94 15.38
CA GLY A 293 16.71 7.97 15.85
C GLY A 293 17.71 7.77 14.72
N GLU A 294 18.93 8.27 14.95
CA GLU A 294 20.06 7.95 14.08
C GLU A 294 20.44 6.47 14.22
N THR A 295 20.85 5.85 13.09
CA THR A 295 21.25 4.42 13.04
C THR A 295 22.72 4.23 13.31
#